data_f826353bfde9a572a7e2649281c4d6fb
#
_entry.id   f826353bfde9a572a7e2649281c4d6fb
#
_cell.length_a   1.000
_cell.length_b   1.000
_cell.length_c   1.000
_cell.angle_alpha   90.00
_cell.angle_beta   90.00
_cell.angle_gamma   90.00
#
_symmetry.space_group_name_H-M   'P 1'
#
loop_
_entity.id
_entity.type
_entity.pdbx_description
1 polymer ?
#
loop_
_entity_poly.entity_id
_entity_poly.type
_entity_poly.pdbx_seq_one_letter_code
_entity_poly.pdbx_strand_id
1 'polypeptide(L)'
;HIIELGKEIVWPVAIASLSGTTMMVRETTDHRSPLAVERYSAGFRVPMLTSASGRVYLAFSPAVQRDSLLEILARSNNEEDTLAKNKAEITKILTDARSQGYATAVRPRRVSEEISMAVPIMIDERVLAAVTIRFSGAAVPLKLAIERFLPKLRDSAQRIRQAFGEQQRDPPHLHHRPAQIR
;
A
#
# COMPACT_ATOMS: atom_id res chain seq x y z
N HIS A 1 -9.09 5.24 10.84
CA HIS A 1 -9.46 3.99 10.13
C HIS A 1 -8.40 2.90 10.24
N ILE A 2 -7.10 3.15 9.92
CA ILE A 2 -6.08 2.08 10.03
C ILE A 2 -5.74 1.71 11.46
N ILE A 3 -5.87 2.62 12.41
CA ILE A 3 -5.67 2.33 13.84
C ILE A 3 -6.71 1.35 14.35
N GLU A 4 -7.96 1.51 13.96
CA GLU A 4 -9.04 0.59 14.30
C GLU A 4 -8.82 -0.78 13.66
N LEU A 5 -8.48 -0.79 12.37
CA LEU A 5 -8.12 -2.01 11.66
C LEU A 5 -6.93 -2.73 12.32
N GLY A 6 -5.89 -1.99 12.70
CA GLY A 6 -4.71 -2.55 13.38
C GLY A 6 -5.03 -3.17 14.75
N LYS A 7 -5.98 -2.59 15.50
CA LYS A 7 -6.46 -3.19 16.77
C LYS A 7 -7.22 -4.50 16.52
N GLU A 8 -8.02 -4.56 15.47
CA GLU A 8 -8.81 -5.73 15.12
C GLU A 8 -7.96 -6.87 14.57
N ILE A 9 -7.00 -6.56 13.69
CA ILE A 9 -6.16 -7.55 13.01
C ILE A 9 -4.95 -7.96 13.87
N VAL A 10 -4.48 -7.05 14.76
CA VAL A 10 -3.26 -7.19 15.59
C VAL A 10 -1.95 -7.11 14.79
N TRP A 11 -1.92 -7.53 13.53
CA TRP A 11 -0.77 -7.39 12.64
C TRP A 11 -0.56 -5.93 12.18
N PRO A 12 0.69 -5.54 11.83
CA PRO A 12 0.97 -4.20 11.33
C PRO A 12 0.17 -3.86 10.07
N VAL A 13 -0.47 -2.71 10.07
CA VAL A 13 -1.19 -2.14 8.94
C VAL A 13 -0.58 -0.81 8.56
N ALA A 14 -0.46 -0.51 7.27
CA ALA A 14 0.08 0.74 6.78
C ALA A 14 -0.72 1.26 5.59
N ILE A 15 -0.71 2.58 5.40
CA ILE A 15 -1.09 3.26 4.16
C ILE A 15 0.20 3.71 3.49
N ALA A 16 0.34 3.40 2.21
CA ALA A 16 1.46 3.86 1.40
C ALA A 16 0.94 4.49 0.09
N SER A 17 1.59 5.56 -0.35
CA SER A 17 1.32 6.22 -1.63
C SER A 17 2.59 6.36 -2.46
N LEU A 18 2.43 6.63 -3.76
CA LEU A 18 3.57 6.84 -4.66
C LEU A 18 4.44 8.01 -4.20
N SER A 19 5.76 7.83 -4.27
CA SER A 19 6.76 8.87 -4.06
C SER A 19 7.98 8.59 -4.96
N GLY A 20 8.07 9.29 -6.08
CA GLY A 20 9.04 8.97 -7.13
C GLY A 20 8.78 7.59 -7.73
N THR A 21 9.74 6.69 -7.62
CA THR A 21 9.66 5.30 -8.12
C THR A 21 9.44 4.27 -7.01
N THR A 22 9.08 4.70 -5.81
CA THR A 22 8.84 3.84 -4.65
C THR A 22 7.48 4.13 -4.04
N MET A 23 6.98 3.24 -3.19
CA MET A 23 5.88 3.55 -2.29
C MET A 23 6.43 4.13 -0.99
N MET A 24 5.79 5.17 -0.46
CA MET A 24 6.16 5.78 0.81
C MET A 24 5.05 5.55 1.83
N VAL A 25 5.41 5.01 2.98
CA VAL A 25 4.50 4.83 4.12
C VAL A 25 4.07 6.21 4.62
N ARG A 26 2.77 6.44 4.66
CA ARG A 26 2.16 7.69 5.15
C ARG A 26 1.73 7.57 6.59
N GLU A 27 1.18 6.41 6.93
CA GLU A 27 0.72 6.09 8.26
C GLU A 27 0.90 4.59 8.51
N THR A 28 1.18 4.19 9.75
CA THR A 28 1.37 2.79 10.11
C THR A 28 1.00 2.53 11.56
N THR A 29 0.57 1.30 11.84
CA THR A 29 0.31 0.79 13.19
C THR A 29 1.47 -0.02 13.77
N ASP A 30 2.64 -0.03 13.14
CA ASP A 30 3.79 -0.85 13.52
C ASP A 30 4.18 -0.69 14.99
N HIS A 31 4.20 0.56 15.50
CA HIS A 31 4.56 0.85 16.89
C HIS A 31 3.50 0.40 17.90
N ARG A 32 2.30 0.05 17.44
CA ARG A 32 1.19 -0.42 18.26
C ARG A 32 0.94 -1.92 18.12
N SER A 33 1.51 -2.55 17.08
CA SER A 33 1.35 -3.97 16.84
C SER A 33 2.41 -4.78 17.63
N PRO A 34 2.00 -5.70 18.49
CA PRO A 34 2.93 -6.60 19.19
C PRO A 34 3.57 -7.62 18.25
N LEU A 35 3.02 -7.80 17.03
CA LEU A 35 3.47 -8.76 16.03
C LEU A 35 4.37 -8.12 14.95
N ALA A 36 4.70 -6.83 15.07
CA ALA A 36 5.62 -6.16 14.17
C ALA A 36 7.06 -6.63 14.41
N VAL A 37 7.62 -7.40 13.47
CA VAL A 37 9.02 -7.86 13.52
C VAL A 37 9.97 -6.71 13.19
N GLU A 38 9.70 -5.99 12.10
CA GLU A 38 10.35 -4.74 11.77
C GLU A 38 9.34 -3.61 11.89
N ARG A 39 9.77 -2.50 12.47
CA ARG A 39 8.90 -1.34 12.67
C ARG A 39 9.21 -0.27 11.66
N TYR A 40 8.27 -0.05 10.74
CA TYR A 40 8.32 1.05 9.82
C TYR A 40 7.70 2.30 10.46
N SER A 41 8.15 3.45 9.98
CA SER A 41 7.61 4.75 10.36
C SER A 41 7.07 5.48 9.13
N ALA A 42 6.30 6.51 9.32
CA ALA A 42 5.94 7.42 8.24
C ALA A 42 7.22 7.95 7.56
N GLY A 43 7.20 8.04 6.22
CA GLY A 43 8.36 8.37 5.41
C GLY A 43 9.21 7.17 4.97
N PHE A 44 9.03 5.98 5.55
CA PHE A 44 9.74 4.78 5.10
C PHE A 44 9.37 4.44 3.65
N ARG A 45 10.38 4.11 2.83
CA ARG A 45 10.20 3.77 1.43
C ARG A 45 10.24 2.27 1.23
N VAL A 46 9.25 1.74 0.53
CA VAL A 46 9.21 0.32 0.13
C VAL A 46 9.31 0.21 -1.40
N PRO A 47 10.00 -0.83 -1.90
CA PRO A 47 10.20 -1.01 -3.33
C PRO A 47 8.88 -1.19 -4.08
N MET A 48 8.83 -0.73 -5.33
CA MET A 48 7.63 -0.77 -6.16
C MET A 48 7.24 -2.19 -6.57
N LEU A 49 8.21 -3.02 -6.95
CA LEU A 49 7.95 -4.32 -7.58
C LEU A 49 7.92 -5.49 -6.60
N THR A 50 8.64 -5.36 -5.48
CA THR A 50 8.78 -6.42 -4.48
C THR A 50 7.88 -6.24 -3.26
N SER A 51 7.06 -5.17 -3.22
CA SER A 51 6.05 -4.95 -2.19
C SER A 51 4.62 -5.12 -2.71
N ALA A 52 3.70 -5.56 -1.84
CA ALA A 52 2.29 -5.67 -2.20
C ALA A 52 1.66 -4.31 -2.53
N SER A 53 2.01 -3.24 -1.79
CA SER A 53 1.54 -1.89 -2.05
C SER A 53 1.94 -1.37 -3.42
N GLY A 54 3.19 -1.60 -3.84
CA GLY A 54 3.67 -1.19 -5.15
C GLY A 54 3.01 -1.98 -6.29
N ARG A 55 2.87 -3.29 -6.14
CA ARG A 55 2.16 -4.14 -7.11
C ARG A 55 0.72 -3.71 -7.31
N VAL A 56 0.00 -3.45 -6.22
CA VAL A 56 -1.38 -2.93 -6.28
C VAL A 56 -1.40 -1.55 -6.94
N TYR A 57 -0.50 -0.66 -6.55
CA TYR A 57 -0.44 0.68 -7.15
C TYR A 57 -0.27 0.59 -8.68
N LEU A 58 0.72 -0.17 -9.16
CA LEU A 58 0.95 -0.36 -10.60
C LEU A 58 -0.24 -1.04 -11.31
N ALA A 59 -0.81 -2.07 -10.69
CA ALA A 59 -1.93 -2.81 -11.28
C ALA A 59 -3.17 -1.93 -11.51
N PHE A 60 -3.39 -0.93 -10.65
CA PHE A 60 -4.55 -0.05 -10.70
C PHE A 60 -4.24 1.35 -11.29
N SER A 61 -2.97 1.64 -11.59
CA SER A 61 -2.58 2.87 -12.29
C SER A 61 -3.08 2.90 -13.73
N PRO A 62 -3.35 4.08 -14.30
CA PRO A 62 -3.54 4.24 -15.73
C PRO A 62 -2.37 3.67 -16.52
N ALA A 63 -2.64 3.08 -17.69
CA ALA A 63 -1.62 2.39 -18.49
C ALA A 63 -0.38 3.26 -18.76
N VAL A 64 -0.57 4.50 -19.16
CA VAL A 64 0.53 5.44 -19.44
C VAL A 64 1.43 5.64 -18.23
N GLN A 65 0.85 5.85 -17.05
CA GLN A 65 1.61 6.04 -15.81
C GLN A 65 2.34 4.77 -15.40
N ARG A 66 1.65 3.63 -15.46
CA ARG A 66 2.24 2.31 -15.15
C ARG A 66 3.44 2.02 -16.04
N ASP A 67 3.25 2.16 -17.34
CA ASP A 67 4.26 1.81 -18.34
C ASP A 67 5.49 2.74 -18.22
N SER A 68 5.29 4.04 -17.99
CA SER A 68 6.38 4.99 -17.70
C SER A 68 7.15 4.62 -16.43
N LEU A 69 6.47 4.24 -15.35
CA LEU A 69 7.14 3.79 -14.12
C LEU A 69 7.95 2.51 -14.36
N LEU A 70 7.39 1.54 -15.09
CA LEU A 70 8.09 0.28 -15.40
C LEU A 70 9.33 0.52 -16.28
N GLU A 71 9.27 1.45 -17.23
CA GLU A 71 10.44 1.83 -18.03
C GLU A 71 11.56 2.45 -17.19
N ILE A 72 11.22 3.34 -16.24
CA ILE A 72 12.21 3.95 -15.34
C ILE A 72 12.83 2.86 -14.46
N LEU A 73 12.02 1.98 -13.87
CA LEU A 73 12.49 0.89 -13.02
C LEU A 73 13.36 -0.12 -13.80
N ALA A 74 13.04 -0.40 -15.06
CA ALA A 74 13.85 -1.30 -15.91
C ALA A 74 15.27 -0.76 -16.20
N ARG A 75 15.46 0.56 -16.13
CA ARG A 75 16.78 1.21 -16.28
C ARG A 75 17.54 1.34 -14.96
N SER A 76 16.91 1.02 -13.85
CA SER A 76 17.53 1.07 -12.53
C SER A 76 18.58 -0.02 -12.36
N ASN A 77 19.63 0.28 -11.58
CA ASN A 77 20.63 -0.68 -11.13
C ASN A 77 20.31 -1.28 -9.76
N ASN A 78 19.18 -0.93 -9.17
CA ASN A 78 18.76 -1.49 -7.89
C ASN A 78 18.25 -2.93 -8.09
N GLU A 79 18.70 -3.85 -7.25
CA GLU A 79 18.29 -5.26 -7.30
C GLU A 79 16.76 -5.43 -7.10
N GLU A 80 16.14 -4.58 -6.28
CA GLU A 80 14.70 -4.57 -6.03
C GLU A 80 13.87 -4.24 -7.29
N ASP A 81 14.49 -3.63 -8.31
CA ASP A 81 13.84 -3.24 -9.56
C ASP A 81 14.09 -4.25 -10.70
N THR A 82 14.87 -5.31 -10.46
CA THR A 82 15.27 -6.30 -11.47
C THR A 82 14.06 -6.93 -12.18
N LEU A 83 12.95 -7.10 -11.47
CA LEU A 83 11.70 -7.66 -12.01
C LEU A 83 11.14 -6.82 -13.19
N ALA A 84 11.43 -5.51 -13.24
CA ALA A 84 10.98 -4.66 -14.36
C ALA A 84 11.60 -5.08 -15.71
N LYS A 85 12.72 -5.77 -15.69
CA LYS A 85 13.39 -6.29 -16.90
C LYS A 85 12.71 -7.54 -17.47
N ASN A 86 11.93 -8.26 -16.64
CA ASN A 86 11.14 -9.40 -17.05
C ASN A 86 9.67 -8.98 -17.33
N LYS A 87 9.43 -8.44 -18.55
CA LYS A 87 8.12 -7.91 -18.94
C LYS A 87 6.99 -8.95 -18.83
N ALA A 88 7.25 -10.21 -19.15
CA ALA A 88 6.22 -11.25 -19.08
C ALA A 88 5.79 -11.52 -17.64
N GLU A 89 6.74 -11.64 -16.73
CA GLU A 89 6.48 -11.92 -15.33
C GLU A 89 5.78 -10.75 -14.64
N ILE A 90 6.28 -9.52 -14.82
CA ILE A 90 5.63 -8.35 -14.20
C ILE A 90 4.24 -8.14 -14.76
N THR A 91 4.01 -8.32 -16.06
CA THR A 91 2.67 -8.22 -16.65
C THR A 91 1.71 -9.23 -16.03
N LYS A 92 2.15 -10.47 -15.86
CA LYS A 92 1.35 -11.50 -15.20
C LYS A 92 0.98 -11.10 -13.77
N ILE A 93 1.96 -10.68 -12.95
CA ILE A 93 1.74 -10.25 -11.57
C ILE A 93 0.72 -9.11 -11.50
N LEU A 94 0.84 -8.10 -12.35
CA LEU A 94 -0.06 -6.95 -12.35
C LEU A 94 -1.46 -7.30 -12.86
N THR A 95 -1.57 -8.18 -13.85
CA THR A 95 -2.86 -8.69 -14.35
C THR A 95 -3.58 -9.48 -13.28
N ASP A 96 -2.88 -10.39 -12.60
CA ASP A 96 -3.42 -11.18 -11.49
C ASP A 96 -3.90 -10.25 -10.36
N ALA A 97 -3.08 -9.26 -9.96
CA ALA A 97 -3.44 -8.29 -8.94
C ALA A 97 -4.67 -7.46 -9.32
N ARG A 98 -4.76 -7.03 -10.57
CA ARG A 98 -5.92 -6.30 -11.08
C ARG A 98 -7.21 -7.13 -11.06
N SER A 99 -7.15 -8.38 -11.51
CA SER A 99 -8.30 -9.27 -11.57
C SER A 99 -8.81 -9.67 -10.18
N GLN A 100 -7.90 -9.88 -9.23
CA GLN A 100 -8.23 -10.29 -7.86
C GLN A 100 -8.66 -9.10 -6.97
N GLY A 101 -8.25 -7.88 -7.33
CA GLY A 101 -8.49 -6.67 -6.53
C GLY A 101 -7.55 -6.51 -5.33
N TYR A 102 -6.45 -7.27 -5.28
CA TYR A 102 -5.40 -7.18 -4.27
C TYR A 102 -4.09 -7.73 -4.82
N ALA A 103 -2.99 -7.44 -4.15
CA ALA A 103 -1.70 -8.07 -4.42
C ALA A 103 -1.08 -8.61 -3.15
N THR A 104 -0.18 -9.58 -3.32
CA THR A 104 0.68 -10.11 -2.26
C THR A 104 2.14 -10.01 -2.68
N ALA A 105 3.02 -9.94 -1.70
CA ALA A 105 4.45 -10.10 -1.89
C ALA A 105 5.05 -10.82 -0.69
N VAL A 106 6.06 -11.64 -0.98
CA VAL A 106 6.79 -12.41 0.03
C VAL A 106 8.19 -11.81 0.15
N ARG A 107 8.61 -11.55 1.37
CA ARG A 107 9.96 -11.08 1.68
C ARG A 107 10.66 -12.13 2.54
N PRO A 108 11.73 -12.75 2.03
CA PRO A 108 12.52 -13.69 2.82
C PRO A 108 13.08 -13.01 4.09
N ARG A 109 13.03 -13.71 5.21
CA ARG A 109 13.60 -13.29 6.49
C ARG A 109 14.38 -14.47 7.10
N ARG A 110 15.25 -14.17 8.07
CA ARG A 110 16.07 -15.21 8.74
C ARG A 110 15.24 -16.24 9.48
N VAL A 111 14.12 -15.84 10.08
CA VAL A 111 13.32 -16.70 10.95
C VAL A 111 12.07 -17.22 10.24
N SER A 112 11.38 -16.36 9.48
CA SER A 112 10.22 -16.74 8.69
C SER A 112 9.98 -15.72 7.59
N GLU A 113 9.31 -16.14 6.53
CA GLU A 113 8.89 -15.22 5.47
C GLU A 113 7.90 -14.19 6.01
N GLU A 114 8.13 -12.93 5.70
CA GLU A 114 7.13 -11.88 5.86
C GLU A 114 6.28 -11.80 4.59
N ILE A 115 4.99 -11.98 4.75
CA ILE A 115 4.02 -11.80 3.66
C ILE A 115 3.35 -10.45 3.84
N SER A 116 3.29 -9.68 2.76
CA SER A 116 2.48 -8.48 2.67
C SER A 116 1.28 -8.72 1.75
N MET A 117 0.13 -8.17 2.10
CA MET A 117 -1.08 -8.15 1.27
C MET A 117 -1.64 -6.75 1.25
N ALA A 118 -1.99 -6.23 0.06
CA ALA A 118 -2.44 -4.87 -0.13
C ALA A 118 -3.68 -4.79 -1.01
N VAL A 119 -4.51 -3.79 -0.74
CA VAL A 119 -5.66 -3.39 -1.57
C VAL A 119 -5.51 -1.91 -1.98
N PRO A 120 -6.03 -1.50 -3.16
CA PRO A 120 -5.96 -0.12 -3.59
C PRO A 120 -6.96 0.77 -2.86
N ILE A 121 -6.59 2.02 -2.60
CA ILE A 121 -7.50 3.12 -2.30
C ILE A 121 -7.74 3.86 -3.61
N MET A 122 -8.96 3.75 -4.14
CA MET A 122 -9.35 4.33 -5.42
C MET A 122 -10.17 5.60 -5.21
N ILE A 123 -9.83 6.69 -5.92
CA ILE A 123 -10.62 7.92 -5.98
C ILE A 123 -10.75 8.29 -7.46
N ASP A 124 -11.97 8.50 -7.93
CA ASP A 124 -12.28 8.85 -9.32
C ASP A 124 -11.53 7.97 -10.34
N GLU A 125 -11.62 6.65 -10.16
CA GLU A 125 -10.97 5.62 -10.98
C GLU A 125 -9.43 5.64 -10.97
N ARG A 126 -8.81 6.46 -10.13
CA ARG A 126 -7.35 6.53 -9.95
C ARG A 126 -6.95 5.91 -8.62
N VAL A 127 -5.87 5.15 -8.64
CA VAL A 127 -5.25 4.66 -7.41
C VAL A 127 -4.50 5.82 -6.75
N LEU A 128 -4.90 6.15 -5.53
CA LEU A 128 -4.24 7.19 -4.73
C LEU A 128 -3.17 6.60 -3.80
N ALA A 129 -3.51 5.48 -3.18
CA ALA A 129 -2.68 4.82 -2.18
C ALA A 129 -3.04 3.34 -2.10
N ALA A 130 -2.36 2.61 -1.21
CA ALA A 130 -2.67 1.23 -0.87
C ALA A 130 -2.76 1.06 0.66
N VAL A 131 -3.73 0.28 1.13
CA VAL A 131 -3.75 -0.25 2.50
C VAL A 131 -3.08 -1.60 2.49
N THR A 132 -2.10 -1.80 3.37
CA THR A 132 -1.26 -3.00 3.41
C THR A 132 -1.23 -3.58 4.81
N ILE A 133 -1.36 -4.90 4.92
CA ILE A 133 -1.04 -5.68 6.12
C ILE A 133 0.25 -6.46 5.90
N ARG A 134 1.03 -6.65 6.96
CA ARG A 134 2.22 -7.52 6.96
C ARG A 134 2.07 -8.57 8.06
N PHE A 135 2.40 -9.81 7.75
CA PHE A 135 2.28 -10.94 8.69
C PHE A 135 3.33 -12.02 8.41
N SER A 136 3.57 -12.87 9.40
CA SER A 136 4.45 -14.03 9.26
C SER A 136 3.73 -15.16 8.54
N GLY A 137 4.31 -15.67 7.44
CA GLY A 137 3.79 -16.83 6.71
C GLY A 137 3.77 -18.11 7.53
N ALA A 138 4.67 -18.24 8.50
CA ALA A 138 4.69 -19.37 9.44
C ALA A 138 3.53 -19.31 10.44
N ALA A 139 3.09 -18.11 10.85
CA ALA A 139 1.99 -17.95 11.79
C ALA A 139 0.62 -17.98 11.13
N VAL A 140 0.50 -17.46 9.92
CA VAL A 140 -0.77 -17.37 9.18
C VAL A 140 -0.53 -17.77 7.72
N PRO A 141 -0.97 -18.97 7.30
CA PRO A 141 -0.92 -19.37 5.89
C PRO A 141 -1.66 -18.36 4.99
N LEU A 142 -1.13 -18.10 3.79
CA LEU A 142 -1.67 -17.09 2.88
C LEU A 142 -3.16 -17.27 2.60
N LYS A 143 -3.63 -18.50 2.38
CA LYS A 143 -5.05 -18.78 2.15
C LYS A 143 -5.92 -18.28 3.30
N LEU A 144 -5.53 -18.57 4.54
CA LEU A 144 -6.23 -18.12 5.74
C LEU A 144 -6.16 -16.60 5.91
N ALA A 145 -5.02 -15.99 5.56
CA ALA A 145 -4.88 -14.54 5.60
C ALA A 145 -5.83 -13.85 4.60
N ILE A 146 -5.97 -14.40 3.39
CA ILE A 146 -6.92 -13.89 2.40
C ILE A 146 -8.35 -13.97 2.94
N GLU A 147 -8.76 -15.10 3.48
CA GLU A 147 -10.10 -15.28 4.03
C GLU A 147 -10.40 -14.31 5.19
N ARG A 148 -9.44 -14.12 6.10
CA ARG A 148 -9.63 -13.32 7.32
C ARG A 148 -9.40 -11.83 7.14
N PHE A 149 -8.37 -11.44 6.39
CA PHE A 149 -7.88 -10.05 6.38
C PHE A 149 -8.31 -9.28 5.15
N LEU A 150 -8.47 -9.94 3.98
CA LEU A 150 -8.82 -9.22 2.75
C LEU A 150 -10.15 -8.47 2.83
N PRO A 151 -11.25 -9.03 3.39
CA PRO A 151 -12.49 -8.28 3.56
C PRO A 151 -12.32 -7.02 4.43
N LYS A 152 -11.54 -7.13 5.51
CA LYS A 152 -11.26 -6.02 6.43
C LYS A 152 -10.40 -4.91 5.79
N LEU A 153 -9.40 -5.31 4.98
CA LEU A 153 -8.60 -4.35 4.21
C LEU A 153 -9.46 -3.59 3.20
N ARG A 154 -10.35 -4.28 2.49
CA ARG A 154 -11.27 -3.67 1.53
C ARG A 154 -12.23 -2.69 2.20
N ASP A 155 -12.82 -3.06 3.33
CA ASP A 155 -13.67 -2.18 4.12
C ASP A 155 -12.93 -0.93 4.59
N SER A 156 -11.72 -1.09 5.13
CA SER A 156 -10.88 0.04 5.53
C SER A 156 -10.53 0.96 4.35
N ALA A 157 -10.17 0.41 3.20
CA ALA A 157 -9.89 1.19 2.00
C ALA A 157 -11.13 1.98 1.53
N GLN A 158 -12.31 1.39 1.61
CA GLN A 158 -13.57 2.05 1.27
C GLN A 158 -13.90 3.19 2.24
N ARG A 159 -13.72 2.99 3.55
CA ARG A 159 -13.93 4.05 4.57
C ARG A 159 -12.98 5.22 4.36
N ILE A 160 -11.71 4.94 4.05
CA ILE A 160 -10.72 5.99 3.75
C ILE A 160 -11.12 6.77 2.49
N ARG A 161 -11.57 6.08 1.46
CA ARG A 161 -12.11 6.71 0.24
C ARG A 161 -13.27 7.64 0.54
N GLN A 162 -14.23 7.21 1.36
CA GLN A 162 -15.39 8.01 1.74
C GLN A 162 -14.98 9.27 2.51
N ALA A 163 -14.15 9.12 3.53
CA ALA A 163 -13.65 10.24 4.34
C ALA A 163 -12.89 11.26 3.48
N PHE A 164 -12.11 10.81 2.50
CA PHE A 164 -11.41 11.69 1.57
C PHE A 164 -12.38 12.46 0.66
N GLY A 165 -13.42 11.79 0.15
CA GLY A 165 -14.44 12.42 -0.68
C GLY A 165 -15.28 13.47 0.08
N GLU A 166 -15.55 13.25 1.34
CA GLU A 166 -16.24 14.21 2.21
C GLU A 166 -15.40 15.46 2.47
N GLN A 167 -14.10 15.30 2.74
CA GLN A 167 -13.18 16.44 2.93
C GLN A 167 -13.02 17.32 1.69
N GLN A 168 -13.16 16.76 0.49
CA GLN A 168 -13.12 17.55 -0.74
C GLN A 168 -14.40 18.35 -1.00
N ARG A 169 -15.54 17.88 -0.47
CA ARG A 169 -16.84 18.57 -0.61
C ARG A 169 -17.03 19.70 0.38
N ASP A 170 -16.35 19.62 1.52
CA ASP A 170 -16.43 20.63 2.59
C ASP A 170 -15.00 21.05 2.99
N PRO A 171 -14.29 21.86 2.19
CA PRO A 171 -12.96 22.31 2.52
C PRO A 171 -13.02 23.14 3.81
N PRO A 172 -12.09 22.91 4.77
CA PRO A 172 -12.08 23.67 6.00
C PRO A 172 -12.00 25.16 5.69
N HIS A 173 -13.00 25.92 6.10
CA HIS A 173 -13.00 27.37 6.00
C HIS A 173 -11.76 27.89 6.71
N LEU A 174 -10.79 28.37 5.96
CA LEU A 174 -9.67 29.14 6.47
C LEU A 174 -10.24 30.43 7.07
N HIS A 175 -10.49 30.43 8.36
CA HIS A 175 -10.77 31.64 9.11
C HIS A 175 -9.51 32.55 9.02
N HIS A 176 -9.50 33.41 8.02
CA HIS A 176 -8.62 34.58 8.02
C HIS A 176 -9.03 35.42 9.24
N ARG A 177 -8.30 35.30 10.33
CA ARG A 177 -8.28 36.33 11.37
C ARG A 177 -7.64 37.56 10.75
N PRO A 178 -8.32 38.71 10.62
CA PRO A 178 -7.67 39.95 10.25
C PRO A 178 -6.70 40.30 11.37
N ALA A 179 -5.44 40.58 10.98
CA ALA A 179 -4.45 41.11 11.89
C ALA A 179 -4.94 42.47 12.41
N GLN A 180 -5.21 42.58 13.71
CA GLN A 180 -5.41 43.87 14.38
C GLN A 180 -4.04 44.53 14.46
N ILE A 181 -3.79 45.50 13.57
CA ILE A 181 -2.69 46.43 13.67
C ILE A 181 -3.08 47.45 14.75
N ARG A 182 -2.30 47.50 15.83
CA ARG A 182 -2.20 48.63 16.74
C ARG A 182 -0.89 49.36 16.51
#